data_30dca5e886754569d7d0662d55488fe6
#
_entry.id   30dca5e886754569d7d0662d55488fe6
#
_cell.length_a   1.000
_cell.length_b   1.000
_cell.length_c   1.000
_cell.angle_alpha   90.00
_cell.angle_beta   90.00
_cell.angle_gamma   90.00
#
_symmetry.space_group_name_H-M   'P 1'
#
loop_
_entity.id
_entity.type
_entity.pdbx_description
1 polymer ?
#
loop_
_entity_poly.entity_id
_entity_poly.type
_entity_poly.pdbx_seq_one_letter_code
_entity_poly.pdbx_strand_id
1 'polypeptide(L)'
;MPDDETPAATGAEPPGGDAGDASPTPPPALSRKELRQQSAKEKRGSSAVWWYVLGGVGVLLVAAVITLVATSGPKTATAKAQAAPTTTTAPAPVPTCPLTGTPAPGGTVPARPALGVKIGNYPDDRPSAGLNQADIVFEEPVEGAITRLLAVFHCQSPSLVGDIRSARQPDAGILSQLSNPLFVHAGGIDPVISLLHASALQDENLYSGNRGSAIIMQPGRESPYSTFVNTASLWAFVPADVTPPAPIFQFSASPPTGSVPGSGGSVHIPFSSSSDVTWTWSPSTGTYLRSYAGTPDTLLTGGQTAAKNVVVLTVQTAYGSWVENEEGGHEVLVTSTGTGPLVVLRDGVAITGTWSRTSLTAPTTFTATDGTPITLSPGNTWEELVPAGITVTTTPSAPPAGAAPTTTAAG
;
A
#
# COMPACT_ATOMS: atom_id res chain seq x y z
N MET A 1 72.41 2.97 -12.98
CA MET A 1 73.12 1.78 -13.45
C MET A 1 73.00 0.72 -12.37
N PRO A 2 72.77 -0.55 -12.72
CA PRO A 2 72.21 -1.11 -13.96
C PRO A 2 70.78 -1.68 -13.71
N ASP A 3 69.85 -1.71 -14.65
CA ASP A 3 69.51 -2.76 -15.62
C ASP A 3 69.35 -4.16 -15.01
N ASP A 4 68.11 -4.70 -15.02
CA ASP A 4 67.98 -6.09 -15.40
C ASP A 4 66.59 -6.34 -16.03
N GLU A 5 66.66 -7.16 -17.05
CA GLU A 5 65.72 -7.41 -18.12
C GLU A 5 64.67 -8.46 -17.75
N THR A 6 63.51 -8.32 -18.42
CA THR A 6 62.48 -9.34 -18.64
C THR A 6 63.04 -10.69 -19.16
N PRO A 7 62.30 -11.80 -19.02
CA PRO A 7 61.87 -12.44 -20.25
C PRO A 7 60.38 -12.84 -20.29
N ALA A 8 59.84 -12.68 -21.49
CA ALA A 8 58.59 -13.20 -21.98
C ALA A 8 58.56 -14.74 -21.97
N ALA A 9 57.42 -15.31 -21.66
CA ALA A 9 57.08 -16.71 -21.93
C ALA A 9 55.83 -16.79 -22.82
N THR A 10 56.09 -17.39 -23.94
CA THR A 10 55.20 -17.74 -25.05
C THR A 10 54.14 -18.79 -24.70
N GLY A 11 52.93 -18.60 -25.20
CA GLY A 11 52.09 -19.51 -25.95
C GLY A 11 51.60 -20.83 -25.37
N ALA A 12 50.29 -20.99 -25.32
CA ALA A 12 49.55 -22.16 -25.83
C ALA A 12 48.04 -21.87 -25.84
N GLU A 13 47.47 -21.81 -27.02
CA GLU A 13 46.03 -21.94 -27.29
C GLU A 13 45.60 -23.41 -27.11
N PRO A 14 44.43 -23.71 -26.53
CA PRO A 14 43.74 -24.97 -26.75
C PRO A 14 42.60 -24.82 -27.77
N PRO A 15 42.24 -25.92 -28.47
CA PRO A 15 41.45 -25.92 -29.70
C PRO A 15 39.96 -25.73 -29.48
N GLY A 16 39.32 -25.17 -30.52
CA GLY A 16 37.88 -24.92 -30.60
C GLY A 16 37.01 -26.18 -30.44
N GLY A 17 35.88 -25.99 -29.78
CA GLY A 17 34.75 -26.89 -29.73
C GLY A 17 33.50 -26.08 -30.03
N ASP A 18 33.03 -26.20 -31.26
CA ASP A 18 31.78 -25.67 -31.78
C ASP A 18 30.64 -26.44 -31.16
N ALA A 19 29.76 -25.76 -30.36
CA ALA A 19 28.49 -26.27 -29.97
C ALA A 19 27.48 -25.11 -30.03
N GLY A 20 26.82 -25.01 -31.18
CA GLY A 20 25.77 -24.05 -31.43
C GLY A 20 24.59 -24.24 -30.45
N ASP A 21 24.40 -23.28 -29.56
CA ASP A 21 23.17 -23.12 -28.78
C ASP A 21 22.31 -22.06 -29.48
N ALA A 22 21.36 -22.55 -30.28
CA ALA A 22 20.35 -21.72 -30.95
C ALA A 22 19.24 -21.43 -29.94
N SER A 23 19.37 -20.34 -29.21
CA SER A 23 18.25 -19.76 -28.46
C SER A 23 17.13 -19.33 -29.44
N PRO A 24 15.86 -19.68 -29.19
CA PRO A 24 14.77 -19.30 -30.07
C PRO A 24 14.57 -17.78 -30.06
N THR A 25 14.55 -17.20 -31.25
CA THR A 25 14.25 -15.78 -31.47
C THR A 25 12.81 -15.51 -30.96
N PRO A 26 12.60 -14.49 -30.13
CA PRO A 26 11.25 -14.13 -29.69
C PRO A 26 10.39 -13.67 -30.89
N PRO A 27 9.10 -13.98 -30.91
CA PRO A 27 8.20 -13.56 -32.00
C PRO A 27 8.12 -12.02 -32.04
N PRO A 28 7.90 -11.43 -33.25
CA PRO A 28 7.82 -9.98 -33.38
C PRO A 28 6.62 -9.41 -32.60
N ALA A 29 6.84 -8.30 -31.90
CA ALA A 29 5.82 -7.59 -31.13
C ALA A 29 4.69 -7.11 -32.07
N LEU A 30 3.46 -7.40 -31.71
CA LEU A 30 2.28 -6.96 -32.45
C LEU A 30 2.15 -5.43 -32.42
N SER A 31 1.78 -4.83 -33.55
CA SER A 31 1.57 -3.40 -33.64
C SER A 31 0.34 -2.95 -32.84
N ARG A 32 0.33 -1.66 -32.42
CA ARG A 32 -0.81 -1.06 -31.68
C ARG A 32 -2.16 -1.21 -32.40
N LYS A 33 -2.15 -1.39 -33.74
CA LYS A 33 -3.36 -1.58 -34.54
C LYS A 33 -3.89 -3.00 -34.43
N GLU A 34 -3.02 -3.99 -34.34
CA GLU A 34 -3.37 -5.42 -34.17
C GLU A 34 -3.89 -5.73 -32.78
N LEU A 35 -3.31 -5.13 -31.74
CA LEU A 35 -3.81 -5.23 -30.36
C LEU A 35 -5.22 -4.65 -30.19
N ARG A 36 -5.54 -3.54 -30.88
CA ARG A 36 -6.89 -2.95 -30.88
C ARG A 36 -7.91 -3.82 -31.63
N GLN A 37 -7.49 -4.58 -32.65
CA GLN A 37 -8.39 -5.47 -33.39
C GLN A 37 -8.68 -6.78 -32.62
N GLN A 38 -7.73 -7.28 -31.82
CA GLN A 38 -7.97 -8.43 -30.94
C GLN A 38 -8.95 -8.09 -29.82
N SER A 39 -8.80 -6.96 -29.15
CA SER A 39 -9.70 -6.54 -28.07
C SER A 39 -11.13 -6.23 -28.54
N ALA A 40 -11.32 -5.83 -29.81
CA ALA A 40 -12.64 -5.63 -30.41
C ALA A 40 -13.35 -6.92 -30.76
N LYS A 41 -12.60 -8.01 -31.03
CA LYS A 41 -13.16 -9.33 -31.40
C LYS A 41 -13.64 -10.11 -30.18
N GLU A 42 -12.97 -9.98 -29.03
CA GLU A 42 -13.38 -10.60 -27.76
C GLU A 42 -14.68 -10.03 -27.18
N LYS A 43 -14.93 -8.72 -27.36
CA LYS A 43 -16.15 -8.06 -26.87
C LYS A 43 -17.43 -8.41 -27.64
N ARG A 44 -17.36 -9.06 -28.81
CA ARG A 44 -18.53 -9.38 -29.63
C ARG A 44 -19.12 -10.78 -29.40
N GLY A 45 -18.49 -11.65 -28.62
CA GLY A 45 -18.88 -13.07 -28.48
C GLY A 45 -19.82 -13.41 -27.29
N SER A 46 -20.06 -12.51 -26.36
CA SER A 46 -20.61 -12.91 -25.05
C SER A 46 -21.98 -12.36 -24.64
N SER A 47 -22.62 -11.47 -25.40
CA SER A 47 -23.83 -10.78 -24.92
C SER A 47 -25.18 -11.21 -25.50
N ALA A 48 -25.22 -12.05 -26.53
CA ALA A 48 -26.47 -12.39 -27.21
C ALA A 48 -27.22 -13.62 -26.63
N VAL A 49 -26.54 -14.53 -25.94
CA VAL A 49 -27.16 -15.80 -25.47
C VAL A 49 -27.88 -15.66 -24.12
N TRP A 50 -27.45 -14.70 -23.27
CA TRP A 50 -28.04 -14.52 -21.93
C TRP A 50 -29.42 -13.88 -21.90
N TRP A 51 -29.78 -13.08 -22.90
CA TRP A 51 -31.10 -12.40 -22.95
C TRP A 51 -32.28 -13.33 -23.26
N TYR A 52 -32.05 -14.48 -23.96
CA TYR A 52 -33.09 -15.42 -24.28
C TYR A 52 -33.43 -16.38 -23.13
N VAL A 53 -32.51 -16.62 -22.19
CA VAL A 53 -32.74 -17.47 -21.01
C VAL A 53 -33.53 -16.77 -19.91
N LEU A 54 -33.33 -15.45 -19.71
CA LEU A 54 -34.03 -14.67 -18.70
C LEU A 54 -35.47 -14.31 -19.13
N GLY A 55 -35.75 -14.19 -20.43
CA GLY A 55 -37.10 -13.95 -20.97
C GLY A 55 -38.07 -15.11 -20.82
N GLY A 56 -37.58 -16.37 -20.91
CA GLY A 56 -38.40 -17.57 -20.83
C GLY A 56 -38.93 -17.92 -19.44
N VAL A 57 -38.17 -17.62 -18.39
CA VAL A 57 -38.55 -17.92 -17.00
C VAL A 57 -39.56 -16.93 -16.43
N GLY A 58 -39.55 -15.68 -16.88
CA GLY A 58 -40.49 -14.65 -16.44
C GLY A 58 -41.94 -14.90 -16.83
N VAL A 59 -42.16 -15.47 -18.02
CA VAL A 59 -43.53 -15.72 -18.56
C VAL A 59 -44.23 -16.91 -17.85
N LEU A 60 -43.48 -17.92 -17.41
CA LEU A 60 -44.02 -19.11 -16.73
C LEU A 60 -44.44 -18.79 -15.26
N LEU A 61 -43.78 -17.85 -14.59
CA LEU A 61 -44.15 -17.45 -13.23
C LEU A 61 -45.42 -16.57 -13.16
N VAL A 62 -45.67 -15.76 -14.19
CA VAL A 62 -46.91 -14.93 -14.25
C VAL A 62 -48.14 -15.80 -14.53
N ALA A 63 -48.03 -16.88 -15.33
CA ALA A 63 -49.15 -17.79 -15.58
C ALA A 63 -49.52 -18.62 -14.35
N ALA A 64 -48.57 -18.97 -13.46
CA ALA A 64 -48.86 -19.74 -12.24
C ALA A 64 -49.59 -18.92 -11.15
N VAL A 65 -49.37 -17.59 -11.10
CA VAL A 65 -50.03 -16.71 -10.12
C VAL A 65 -51.49 -16.41 -10.48
N ILE A 66 -51.82 -16.34 -11.75
CA ILE A 66 -53.22 -16.04 -12.24
C ILE A 66 -54.12 -17.22 -12.01
N THR A 67 -53.64 -18.48 -12.05
CA THR A 67 -54.50 -19.68 -11.83
C THR A 67 -54.83 -19.95 -10.36
N LEU A 68 -54.06 -19.38 -9.39
CA LEU A 68 -54.28 -19.61 -7.96
C LEU A 68 -55.30 -18.65 -7.34
N VAL A 69 -55.68 -17.53 -8.00
CA VAL A 69 -56.60 -16.50 -7.47
C VAL A 69 -58.04 -16.81 -7.82
N ALA A 70 -58.32 -17.75 -8.76
CA ALA A 70 -59.68 -17.99 -9.27
C ALA A 70 -60.50 -19.06 -8.49
N THR A 71 -59.96 -19.69 -7.43
CA THR A 71 -60.66 -20.82 -6.75
C THR A 71 -60.98 -20.61 -5.25
N SER A 72 -60.82 -19.43 -4.67
CA SER A 72 -61.13 -19.20 -3.25
C SER A 72 -62.24 -18.16 -3.07
N GLY A 73 -63.44 -18.61 -2.86
CA GLY A 73 -64.60 -17.78 -2.42
C GLY A 73 -64.45 -17.35 -0.96
N PRO A 74 -65.15 -16.26 -0.53
CA PRO A 74 -64.93 -15.64 0.77
C PRO A 74 -65.57 -16.46 1.90
N LYS A 75 -64.71 -16.93 2.82
CA LYS A 75 -65.15 -17.38 4.15
C LYS A 75 -64.87 -16.24 5.14
N THR A 76 -65.91 -15.59 5.57
CA THR A 76 -65.91 -14.61 6.67
C THR A 76 -65.50 -15.29 7.97
N ALA A 77 -64.24 -15.09 8.40
CA ALA A 77 -63.77 -15.42 9.74
C ALA A 77 -63.34 -14.11 10.41
N THR A 78 -64.00 -13.75 11.49
CA THR A 78 -63.66 -12.60 12.34
C THR A 78 -62.33 -12.90 13.03
N ALA A 79 -61.24 -12.41 12.46
CA ALA A 79 -59.92 -12.52 13.07
C ALA A 79 -59.64 -11.29 13.93
N LYS A 80 -59.41 -11.56 15.22
CA LYS A 80 -58.88 -10.62 16.22
C LYS A 80 -57.54 -10.04 15.67
N ALA A 81 -57.48 -8.73 15.53
CA ALA A 81 -56.28 -8.05 15.04
C ALA A 81 -55.10 -8.32 16.01
N GLN A 82 -54.22 -9.22 15.64
CA GLN A 82 -52.94 -9.39 16.27
C GLN A 82 -51.96 -8.43 15.60
N ALA A 83 -51.43 -7.50 16.38
CA ALA A 83 -50.46 -6.53 15.88
C ALA A 83 -49.28 -7.29 15.24
N ALA A 84 -49.01 -6.99 13.97
CA ALA A 84 -47.87 -7.54 13.27
C ALA A 84 -46.57 -7.14 14.00
N PRO A 85 -45.59 -8.04 14.17
CA PRO A 85 -44.30 -7.65 14.73
C PRO A 85 -43.67 -6.60 13.84
N THR A 86 -43.34 -5.46 14.41
CA THR A 86 -42.57 -4.40 13.77
C THR A 86 -41.21 -4.96 13.50
N THR A 87 -40.93 -5.40 12.27
CA THR A 87 -39.59 -5.79 11.84
C THR A 87 -38.73 -4.52 11.84
N THR A 88 -37.97 -4.32 12.91
CA THR A 88 -36.93 -3.30 12.95
C THR A 88 -35.90 -3.71 11.94
N THR A 89 -35.94 -3.13 10.74
CA THR A 89 -34.88 -3.31 9.72
C THR A 89 -33.60 -2.77 10.33
N ALA A 90 -32.60 -3.62 10.48
CA ALA A 90 -31.27 -3.19 10.90
C ALA A 90 -30.78 -2.05 9.97
N PRO A 91 -30.18 -0.98 10.51
CA PRO A 91 -29.62 0.08 9.68
C PRO A 91 -28.69 -0.51 8.61
N ALA A 92 -28.76 0.03 7.39
CA ALA A 92 -27.84 -0.36 6.33
C ALA A 92 -26.39 -0.14 6.80
N PRO A 93 -25.45 -1.05 6.48
CA PRO A 93 -24.06 -0.90 6.87
C PRO A 93 -23.49 0.40 6.27
N VAL A 94 -22.79 1.17 7.10
CA VAL A 94 -22.13 2.41 6.67
C VAL A 94 -20.97 2.04 5.74
N PRO A 95 -20.90 2.64 4.52
CA PRO A 95 -19.76 2.41 3.63
C PRO A 95 -18.44 2.74 4.32
N THR A 96 -17.41 1.93 4.09
CA THR A 96 -16.07 2.10 4.67
C THR A 96 -15.04 2.47 3.62
N CYS A 97 -14.04 3.24 4.03
CA CYS A 97 -12.88 3.59 3.22
C CYS A 97 -12.08 2.32 2.88
N PRO A 98 -11.80 2.05 1.59
CA PRO A 98 -11.20 0.79 1.18
C PRO A 98 -9.79 0.54 1.73
N LEU A 99 -9.02 1.61 1.99
CA LEU A 99 -7.63 1.50 2.43
C LEU A 99 -7.46 1.59 3.96
N THR A 100 -8.51 1.98 4.70
CA THR A 100 -8.42 2.14 6.16
C THR A 100 -9.49 1.35 6.94
N GLY A 101 -10.54 0.86 6.28
CA GLY A 101 -11.68 0.22 6.96
C GLY A 101 -12.51 1.16 7.85
N THR A 102 -12.19 2.46 7.89
CA THR A 102 -12.95 3.47 8.67
C THR A 102 -14.22 3.88 7.94
N PRO A 103 -15.26 4.38 8.64
CA PRO A 103 -16.45 4.92 7.98
C PRO A 103 -16.07 5.98 6.94
N ALA A 104 -16.69 5.89 5.75
CA ALA A 104 -16.44 6.85 4.68
C ALA A 104 -16.94 8.25 5.05
N PRO A 105 -16.19 9.32 4.75
CA PRO A 105 -16.58 10.70 5.01
C PRO A 105 -17.94 11.02 4.38
N GLY A 106 -18.86 11.56 5.17
CA GLY A 106 -20.23 11.83 4.70
C GLY A 106 -21.04 10.61 4.28
N GLY A 107 -20.61 9.39 4.67
CA GLY A 107 -21.29 8.13 4.34
C GLY A 107 -21.09 7.67 2.90
N THR A 108 -20.16 8.23 2.16
CA THR A 108 -19.90 7.88 0.75
C THR A 108 -18.39 7.75 0.49
N VAL A 109 -17.99 6.64 -0.13
CA VAL A 109 -16.62 6.45 -0.58
C VAL A 109 -16.35 7.41 -1.75
N PRO A 110 -15.29 8.25 -1.68
CA PRO A 110 -14.97 9.19 -2.76
C PRO A 110 -14.73 8.46 -4.09
N ALA A 111 -15.39 8.92 -5.17
CA ALA A 111 -15.21 8.40 -6.53
C ALA A 111 -13.96 9.01 -7.17
N ARG A 112 -12.78 8.56 -6.74
CA ARG A 112 -11.47 9.02 -7.21
C ARG A 112 -10.43 7.91 -7.05
N PRO A 113 -9.31 7.93 -7.79
CA PRO A 113 -8.23 6.97 -7.59
C PRO A 113 -7.52 7.20 -6.26
N ALA A 114 -6.77 6.21 -5.80
CA ALA A 114 -5.75 6.44 -4.79
C ALA A 114 -4.70 7.44 -5.31
N LEU A 115 -4.14 8.24 -4.42
CA LEU A 115 -3.08 9.21 -4.70
C LEU A 115 -1.84 8.82 -3.91
N GLY A 116 -0.81 8.34 -4.58
CA GLY A 116 0.53 8.17 -4.03
C GLY A 116 1.32 9.47 -4.11
N VAL A 117 2.00 9.85 -3.04
CA VAL A 117 2.86 11.04 -2.98
C VAL A 117 4.22 10.65 -2.45
N LYS A 118 5.28 10.90 -3.22
CA LYS A 118 6.66 10.62 -2.80
C LYS A 118 7.19 11.72 -1.91
N ILE A 119 7.53 11.38 -0.67
CA ILE A 119 7.95 12.32 0.38
C ILE A 119 9.38 12.01 0.80
N GLY A 120 10.16 13.07 1.06
CA GLY A 120 11.49 12.99 1.60
C GLY A 120 11.51 12.53 3.06
N ASN A 121 12.62 11.89 3.45
CA ASN A 121 12.81 11.44 4.83
C ASN A 121 14.24 11.59 5.34
N TYR A 122 15.07 12.35 4.64
CA TYR A 122 16.36 12.80 5.15
C TYR A 122 16.15 13.80 6.30
N PRO A 123 17.09 13.99 7.23
CA PRO A 123 16.93 14.97 8.32
C PRO A 123 16.48 16.36 7.87
N ASP A 124 16.99 16.87 6.74
CA ASP A 124 16.62 18.19 6.20
C ASP A 124 15.24 18.20 5.53
N ASP A 125 14.69 17.04 5.13
CA ASP A 125 13.32 16.92 4.65
C ASP A 125 12.30 17.12 5.79
N ARG A 126 12.70 16.90 7.04
CA ARG A 126 11.81 16.96 8.20
C ARG A 126 11.70 18.39 8.77
N PRO A 127 10.56 18.77 9.35
CA PRO A 127 9.32 18.00 9.52
C PRO A 127 8.50 17.90 8.23
N SER A 128 7.91 16.71 7.99
CA SER A 128 6.99 16.47 6.88
C SER A 128 5.58 16.99 7.17
N ALA A 129 4.69 17.02 6.15
CA ALA A 129 3.28 17.34 6.33
C ALA A 129 2.38 16.27 5.70
N GLY A 130 1.19 16.09 6.28
CA GLY A 130 0.12 15.24 5.74
C GLY A 130 0.19 13.77 6.14
N LEU A 131 1.26 13.28 6.76
CA LEU A 131 1.46 11.84 7.02
C LEU A 131 0.37 11.22 7.92
N ASN A 132 -0.14 11.94 8.92
CA ASN A 132 -1.20 11.42 9.80
C ASN A 132 -2.57 11.32 9.11
N GLN A 133 -2.75 11.95 7.94
CA GLN A 133 -3.95 11.83 7.11
C GLN A 133 -3.77 10.89 5.92
N ALA A 134 -2.58 10.30 5.74
CA ALA A 134 -2.39 9.24 4.78
C ALA A 134 -3.17 7.98 5.20
N ASP A 135 -3.78 7.30 4.25
CA ASP A 135 -4.43 6.01 4.49
C ASP A 135 -3.37 4.92 4.71
N ILE A 136 -2.29 4.97 3.91
CA ILE A 136 -1.13 4.09 4.01
C ILE A 136 0.14 4.92 3.82
N VAL A 137 1.20 4.62 4.56
CA VAL A 137 2.54 5.11 4.28
C VAL A 137 3.48 3.93 4.17
N PHE A 138 4.20 3.83 3.05
CA PHE A 138 5.30 2.89 2.89
C PHE A 138 6.60 3.62 3.17
N GLU A 139 7.42 3.07 4.07
CA GLU A 139 8.79 3.52 4.26
C GLU A 139 9.73 2.54 3.59
N GLU A 140 10.52 3.02 2.65
CA GLU A 140 11.41 2.20 1.83
C GLU A 140 12.86 2.69 1.90
N PRO A 141 13.84 1.77 1.92
CA PRO A 141 15.25 2.13 1.82
C PRO A 141 15.55 2.68 0.42
N VAL A 142 16.38 3.72 0.36
CA VAL A 142 16.88 4.30 -0.87
C VAL A 142 18.40 4.48 -0.80
N GLU A 143 19.01 5.07 -1.82
CA GLU A 143 20.43 5.36 -1.86
C GLU A 143 20.88 6.24 -0.69
N GLY A 144 22.18 6.22 -0.36
CA GLY A 144 22.73 7.04 0.73
C GLY A 144 22.41 6.54 2.14
N ALA A 145 21.98 5.29 2.29
CA ALA A 145 21.57 4.71 3.58
C ALA A 145 20.49 5.53 4.31
N ILE A 146 19.57 6.09 3.55
CA ILE A 146 18.38 6.78 4.06
C ILE A 146 17.12 6.03 3.62
N THR A 147 15.97 6.49 4.09
CA THR A 147 14.67 6.02 3.62
C THR A 147 13.90 7.15 2.93
N ARG A 148 12.89 6.79 2.13
CA ARG A 148 11.85 7.70 1.63
C ARG A 148 10.49 7.16 1.99
N LEU A 149 9.51 8.09 1.99
CA LEU A 149 8.13 7.76 2.30
C LEU A 149 7.30 7.84 1.02
N LEU A 150 6.44 6.86 0.83
CA LEU A 150 5.41 6.86 -0.19
C LEU A 150 4.05 6.90 0.52
N ALA A 151 3.49 8.11 0.67
CA ALA A 151 2.22 8.32 1.35
C ALA A 151 1.06 8.16 0.37
N VAL A 152 0.08 7.33 0.71
CA VAL A 152 -1.11 7.05 -0.10
C VAL A 152 -2.34 7.64 0.55
N PHE A 153 -3.13 8.38 -0.24
CA PHE A 153 -4.37 9.03 0.18
C PHE A 153 -5.53 8.55 -0.68
N HIS A 154 -6.71 8.39 -0.09
CA HIS A 154 -7.95 8.16 -0.81
C HIS A 154 -9.14 8.83 -0.14
N CYS A 155 -9.53 8.42 1.08
CA CYS A 155 -10.67 9.00 1.77
C CYS A 155 -10.36 10.38 2.38
N GLN A 156 -9.14 10.60 2.84
CA GLN A 156 -8.69 11.88 3.38
C GLN A 156 -8.12 12.78 2.28
N SER A 157 -8.20 14.11 2.48
CA SER A 157 -7.72 15.10 1.50
C SER A 157 -7.01 16.26 2.20
N PRO A 158 -5.78 16.03 2.71
CA PRO A 158 -5.01 17.08 3.33
C PRO A 158 -4.64 18.19 2.34
N SER A 159 -4.68 19.44 2.82
CA SER A 159 -4.34 20.62 2.01
C SER A 159 -2.85 20.84 1.84
N LEU A 160 -2.02 20.16 2.65
CA LEU A 160 -0.56 20.27 2.62
C LEU A 160 0.07 18.88 2.81
N VAL A 161 0.82 18.41 1.81
CA VAL A 161 1.55 17.14 1.82
C VAL A 161 2.95 17.37 1.26
N GLY A 162 3.98 16.87 1.90
CA GLY A 162 5.37 16.94 1.44
C GLY A 162 6.38 16.99 2.60
N ASP A 163 7.65 17.27 2.25
CA ASP A 163 8.15 17.78 0.96
C ASP A 163 8.21 16.66 -0.11
N ILE A 164 7.97 17.05 -1.34
CA ILE A 164 7.91 16.09 -2.46
C ILE A 164 9.33 15.81 -2.98
N ARG A 165 9.62 14.52 -3.19
CA ARG A 165 10.93 14.05 -3.63
C ARG A 165 10.82 13.16 -4.87
N SER A 166 12.00 12.78 -5.38
CA SER A 166 12.10 11.97 -6.60
C SER A 166 11.58 10.56 -6.39
N ALA A 167 10.93 10.02 -7.42
CA ALA A 167 10.55 8.63 -7.51
C ALA A 167 11.75 7.68 -7.43
N ARG A 168 11.52 6.46 -7.01
CA ARG A 168 12.50 5.38 -6.93
C ARG A 168 11.95 4.10 -7.55
N GLN A 169 12.84 3.18 -7.83
CA GLN A 169 12.53 1.91 -8.51
C GLN A 169 11.35 1.13 -7.88
N PRO A 170 11.21 1.00 -6.54
CA PRO A 170 10.13 0.20 -5.97
C PRO A 170 8.73 0.84 -6.06
N ASP A 171 8.63 2.16 -6.29
CA ASP A 171 7.35 2.89 -6.26
C ASP A 171 6.29 2.28 -7.19
N ALA A 172 6.68 1.99 -8.44
CA ALA A 172 5.78 1.39 -9.42
C ALA A 172 5.24 0.03 -8.94
N GLY A 173 6.12 -0.80 -8.38
CA GLY A 173 5.76 -2.11 -7.84
C GLY A 173 4.84 -2.01 -6.62
N ILE A 174 5.12 -1.12 -5.68
CA ILE A 174 4.32 -0.90 -4.47
C ILE A 174 2.92 -0.42 -4.83
N LEU A 175 2.80 0.60 -5.68
CA LEU A 175 1.53 1.21 -6.04
C LEU A 175 0.65 0.36 -6.97
N SER A 176 1.22 -0.59 -7.72
CA SER A 176 0.48 -1.41 -8.69
C SER A 176 -0.67 -2.23 -8.06
N GLN A 177 -0.65 -2.49 -6.74
CA GLN A 177 -1.76 -3.14 -6.03
C GLN A 177 -3.00 -2.24 -5.86
N LEU A 178 -2.89 -0.94 -6.13
CA LEU A 178 -3.96 0.04 -5.95
C LEU A 178 -4.75 0.32 -7.24
N SER A 179 -4.67 -0.58 -8.22
CA SER A 179 -5.29 -0.49 -9.55
C SER A 179 -4.60 0.55 -10.44
N ASN A 180 -5.13 1.73 -10.60
CA ASN A 180 -4.60 2.81 -11.45
C ASN A 180 -4.45 4.11 -10.63
N PRO A 181 -3.57 4.13 -9.60
CA PRO A 181 -3.42 5.30 -8.75
C PRO A 181 -2.74 6.46 -9.48
N LEU A 182 -3.06 7.69 -9.05
CA LEU A 182 -2.27 8.87 -9.38
C LEU A 182 -0.98 8.82 -8.54
N PHE A 183 0.18 9.02 -9.16
CA PHE A 183 1.46 9.06 -8.46
C PHE A 183 2.16 10.38 -8.67
N VAL A 184 2.39 11.12 -7.59
CA VAL A 184 3.00 12.45 -7.57
C VAL A 184 4.41 12.40 -6.99
N HIS A 185 5.37 12.93 -7.75
CA HIS A 185 6.78 12.96 -7.37
C HIS A 185 7.51 14.15 -8.02
N ALA A 186 8.70 14.49 -7.52
CA ALA A 186 9.55 15.55 -8.06
C ALA A 186 10.76 14.93 -8.78
N GLY A 187 10.55 14.49 -10.02
CA GLY A 187 11.59 13.90 -10.85
C GLY A 187 11.95 12.46 -10.48
N GLY A 188 13.05 12.02 -11.03
CA GLY A 188 13.64 10.69 -10.94
C GLY A 188 14.64 10.53 -12.08
N ILE A 189 15.51 9.53 -12.02
CA ILE A 189 16.39 9.19 -13.15
C ILE A 189 15.58 8.57 -14.30
N ASP A 190 16.06 8.70 -15.53
CA ASP A 190 15.36 8.23 -16.73
C ASP A 190 14.90 6.77 -16.68
N PRO A 191 15.68 5.80 -16.17
CA PRO A 191 15.23 4.44 -16.02
C PRO A 191 14.01 4.29 -15.08
N VAL A 192 13.98 5.03 -13.97
CA VAL A 192 12.84 5.02 -13.02
C VAL A 192 11.60 5.63 -13.68
N ILE A 193 11.73 6.78 -14.35
CA ILE A 193 10.64 7.41 -15.10
C ILE A 193 10.10 6.46 -16.18
N SER A 194 10.99 5.73 -16.87
CA SER A 194 10.59 4.73 -17.86
C SER A 194 9.79 3.57 -17.25
N LEU A 195 10.14 3.12 -16.03
CA LEU A 195 9.36 2.11 -15.29
C LEU A 195 7.97 2.63 -14.92
N LEU A 196 7.86 3.89 -14.45
CA LEU A 196 6.56 4.50 -14.15
C LEU A 196 5.68 4.55 -15.38
N HIS A 197 6.20 5.01 -16.53
CA HIS A 197 5.47 5.09 -17.79
C HIS A 197 5.07 3.70 -18.35
N ALA A 198 5.82 2.65 -18.03
CA ALA A 198 5.49 1.28 -18.41
C ALA A 198 4.44 0.62 -17.50
N SER A 199 4.14 1.23 -16.36
CA SER A 199 3.17 0.73 -15.38
C SER A 199 1.74 1.23 -15.67
N ALA A 200 0.76 0.80 -14.85
CA ALA A 200 -0.61 1.29 -14.91
C ALA A 200 -0.83 2.58 -14.10
N LEU A 201 0.23 3.18 -13.55
CA LEU A 201 0.12 4.40 -12.76
C LEU A 201 -0.22 5.61 -13.65
N GLN A 202 -0.97 6.55 -13.10
CA GLN A 202 -1.11 7.89 -13.66
C GLN A 202 0.07 8.71 -13.14
N ASP A 203 1.15 8.76 -13.92
CA ASP A 203 2.39 9.44 -13.54
C ASP A 203 2.24 10.97 -13.56
N GLU A 204 2.55 11.61 -12.45
CA GLU A 204 2.50 13.06 -12.28
C GLU A 204 3.84 13.60 -11.76
N ASN A 205 4.78 13.74 -12.65
CA ASN A 205 6.06 14.37 -12.35
C ASN A 205 5.89 15.91 -12.31
N LEU A 206 6.09 16.49 -11.12
CA LEU A 206 5.92 17.93 -10.90
C LEU A 206 6.87 18.81 -11.72
N TYR A 207 7.97 18.27 -12.23
CA TYR A 207 8.91 19.02 -13.08
C TYR A 207 8.51 19.05 -14.55
N SER A 208 7.65 18.14 -15.00
CA SER A 208 7.21 18.04 -16.39
C SER A 208 5.73 18.37 -16.60
N GLY A 209 4.93 18.39 -15.53
CA GLY A 209 3.49 18.62 -15.57
C GLY A 209 3.09 20.09 -15.40
N ASN A 210 1.89 20.45 -15.85
CA ASN A 210 1.29 21.77 -15.65
C ASN A 210 0.34 21.75 -14.44
N ARG A 211 0.86 21.50 -13.24
CA ARG A 211 0.10 21.38 -11.99
C ARG A 211 0.34 22.54 -11.01
N GLY A 212 0.70 23.72 -11.52
CA GLY A 212 1.08 24.87 -10.72
C GLY A 212 0.11 25.23 -9.59
N SER A 213 -1.20 25.04 -9.79
CA SER A 213 -2.21 25.29 -8.76
C SER A 213 -2.22 24.26 -7.61
N ALA A 214 -1.63 23.08 -7.81
CA ALA A 214 -1.50 22.05 -6.77
C ALA A 214 -0.18 22.15 -5.98
N ILE A 215 0.83 22.86 -6.53
CA ILE A 215 2.14 23.02 -5.92
C ILE A 215 2.11 24.15 -4.91
N ILE A 216 2.67 23.90 -3.72
CA ILE A 216 2.82 24.87 -2.65
C ILE A 216 4.31 24.96 -2.33
N MET A 217 4.90 26.14 -2.53
CA MET A 217 6.27 26.41 -2.06
C MET A 217 6.20 26.80 -0.60
N GLN A 218 6.72 25.94 0.29
CA GLN A 218 6.66 26.16 1.74
C GLN A 218 7.60 27.28 2.16
N PRO A 219 7.08 28.38 2.74
CA PRO A 219 7.91 29.47 3.21
C PRO A 219 8.93 29.05 4.27
N GLY A 220 10.13 29.61 4.18
CA GLY A 220 11.21 29.32 5.14
C GLY A 220 11.96 28.01 4.88
N ARG A 221 11.66 27.32 3.78
CA ARG A 221 12.40 26.13 3.33
C ARG A 221 13.01 26.40 1.95
N GLU A 222 14.23 25.93 1.75
CA GLU A 222 14.92 26.07 0.47
C GLU A 222 14.73 24.82 -0.41
N SER A 223 14.97 24.94 -1.72
CA SER A 223 15.03 23.80 -2.62
C SER A 223 16.21 22.89 -2.22
N PRO A 224 16.03 21.57 -2.23
CA PRO A 224 14.88 20.80 -2.75
C PRO A 224 13.79 20.46 -1.70
N TYR A 225 13.82 21.06 -0.50
CA TYR A 225 12.99 20.72 0.66
C TYR A 225 11.70 21.56 0.77
N SER A 226 11.43 22.45 -0.19
CA SER A 226 10.35 23.46 -0.14
C SER A 226 9.10 23.08 -0.92
N THR A 227 9.10 22.01 -1.71
CA THR A 227 7.98 21.66 -2.59
C THR A 227 6.96 20.78 -1.87
N PHE A 228 5.74 21.28 -1.72
CA PHE A 228 4.59 20.59 -1.15
C PHE A 228 3.43 20.60 -2.13
N VAL A 229 2.39 19.83 -1.87
CA VAL A 229 1.19 19.76 -2.74
C VAL A 229 -0.10 19.81 -1.94
N ASN A 230 -1.17 20.24 -2.64
CA ASN A 230 -2.55 20.15 -2.18
C ASN A 230 -3.23 18.96 -2.88
N THR A 231 -3.72 17.99 -2.11
CA THR A 231 -4.30 16.76 -2.66
C THR A 231 -5.61 16.99 -3.41
N ALA A 232 -6.46 17.91 -2.94
CA ALA A 232 -7.71 18.24 -3.62
C ALA A 232 -7.45 18.85 -4.99
N SER A 233 -6.46 19.73 -5.10
CA SER A 233 -6.04 20.30 -6.37
C SER A 233 -5.46 19.26 -7.34
N LEU A 234 -4.75 18.26 -6.85
CA LEU A 234 -4.25 17.15 -7.67
C LEU A 234 -5.41 16.31 -8.23
N TRP A 235 -6.38 15.91 -7.40
CA TRP A 235 -7.53 15.15 -7.87
C TRP A 235 -8.44 15.93 -8.83
N ALA A 236 -8.43 17.26 -8.79
CA ALA A 236 -9.19 18.07 -9.74
C ALA A 236 -8.73 17.89 -11.21
N PHE A 237 -7.54 17.36 -11.42
CA PHE A 237 -7.02 17.05 -12.77
C PHE A 237 -7.33 15.62 -13.22
N VAL A 238 -7.89 14.77 -12.35
CA VAL A 238 -8.24 13.38 -12.68
C VAL A 238 -9.62 13.33 -13.31
N PRO A 239 -9.84 12.54 -14.39
CA PRO A 239 -11.18 12.34 -14.96
C PRO A 239 -12.18 11.80 -13.93
N ALA A 240 -13.44 12.23 -14.03
CA ALA A 240 -14.49 11.91 -13.04
C ALA A 240 -14.97 10.43 -13.05
N ASP A 241 -14.57 9.65 -14.05
CA ASP A 241 -14.98 8.25 -14.27
C ASP A 241 -13.98 7.22 -13.70
N VAL A 242 -13.02 7.66 -12.89
CA VAL A 242 -12.01 6.77 -12.31
C VAL A 242 -12.56 5.99 -11.13
N THR A 243 -12.35 4.69 -11.16
CA THR A 243 -12.79 3.76 -10.10
C THR A 243 -11.95 3.93 -8.84
N PRO A 244 -12.58 3.98 -7.63
CA PRO A 244 -11.86 3.91 -6.37
C PRO A 244 -11.00 2.66 -6.24
N PRO A 245 -9.92 2.66 -5.44
CA PRO A 245 -9.14 1.46 -5.19
C PRO A 245 -9.98 0.37 -4.52
N ALA A 246 -9.72 -0.89 -4.84
CA ALA A 246 -10.25 -2.01 -4.09
C ALA A 246 -9.59 -2.07 -2.69
N PRO A 247 -10.24 -2.66 -1.68
CA PRO A 247 -9.60 -2.97 -0.40
C PRO A 247 -8.41 -3.90 -0.60
N ILE A 248 -7.25 -3.53 -0.06
CA ILE A 248 -6.04 -4.37 -0.08
C ILE A 248 -5.75 -5.02 1.27
N PHE A 249 -6.43 -4.58 2.33
CA PHE A 249 -6.34 -5.14 3.68
C PHE A 249 -7.69 -5.66 4.16
N GLN A 250 -7.62 -6.58 5.12
CA GLN A 250 -8.77 -6.99 5.92
C GLN A 250 -8.75 -6.24 7.25
N PHE A 251 -9.89 -5.72 7.68
CA PHE A 251 -10.01 -4.93 8.91
C PHE A 251 -10.92 -5.61 9.94
N SER A 252 -10.56 -5.48 11.22
CA SER A 252 -11.34 -5.93 12.37
C SER A 252 -11.16 -4.96 13.53
N ALA A 253 -12.22 -4.64 14.25
CA ALA A 253 -12.15 -3.78 15.44
C ALA A 253 -11.39 -4.45 16.60
N SER A 254 -11.30 -5.77 16.61
CA SER A 254 -10.59 -6.53 17.65
C SER A 254 -9.33 -7.20 17.06
N PRO A 255 -8.25 -7.30 17.83
CA PRO A 255 -7.09 -8.08 17.41
C PRO A 255 -7.46 -9.57 17.24
N PRO A 256 -6.69 -10.38 16.49
CA PRO A 256 -6.91 -11.81 16.35
C PRO A 256 -6.99 -12.52 17.70
N THR A 257 -7.80 -13.58 17.78
CA THR A 257 -7.89 -14.44 18.98
C THR A 257 -6.52 -14.98 19.33
N GLY A 258 -6.16 -14.97 20.63
CA GLY A 258 -4.85 -15.43 21.11
C GLY A 258 -3.78 -14.34 21.12
N SER A 259 -4.06 -13.12 20.63
CA SER A 259 -3.14 -11.99 20.78
C SER A 259 -2.85 -11.71 22.24
N VAL A 260 -1.56 -11.47 22.58
CA VAL A 260 -1.12 -11.18 23.95
C VAL A 260 -1.19 -9.68 24.21
N PRO A 261 -2.09 -9.18 25.07
CA PRO A 261 -2.18 -7.77 25.40
C PRO A 261 -0.83 -7.21 25.89
N GLY A 262 -0.45 -6.03 25.37
CA GLY A 262 0.79 -5.36 25.73
C GLY A 262 2.05 -5.95 25.08
N SER A 263 1.97 -7.01 24.28
CA SER A 263 3.14 -7.59 23.59
C SER A 263 3.78 -6.62 22.57
N GLY A 264 3.00 -5.66 22.05
CA GLY A 264 3.42 -4.67 21.07
C GLY A 264 3.61 -3.28 21.67
N GLY A 265 4.35 -3.16 22.77
CA GLY A 265 4.63 -1.86 23.40
C GLY A 265 5.46 -0.92 22.51
N SER A 266 6.46 -1.47 21.82
CA SER A 266 7.22 -0.73 20.82
C SER A 266 7.87 -1.67 19.80
N VAL A 267 8.25 -1.11 18.65
CA VAL A 267 9.16 -1.74 17.68
C VAL A 267 10.26 -0.76 17.30
N HIS A 268 11.50 -1.24 17.31
CA HIS A 268 12.69 -0.50 16.90
C HIS A 268 13.21 -1.08 15.59
N ILE A 269 13.45 -0.21 14.61
CA ILE A 269 13.87 -0.52 13.24
C ILE A 269 15.06 0.37 12.89
N PRO A 270 16.30 -0.10 13.08
CA PRO A 270 17.51 0.69 12.79
C PRO A 270 17.87 0.58 11.30
N PHE A 271 17.14 1.26 10.40
CA PHE A 271 17.49 1.29 8.97
C PHE A 271 18.91 1.82 8.76
N SER A 272 19.25 2.91 9.45
CA SER A 272 20.57 3.54 9.46
C SER A 272 20.69 4.54 10.61
N SER A 273 21.84 5.20 10.76
CA SER A 273 22.00 6.29 11.73
C SER A 273 21.11 7.50 11.45
N SER A 274 20.69 7.74 10.21
CA SER A 274 19.79 8.83 9.82
C SER A 274 18.32 8.42 9.83
N SER A 275 18.05 7.12 9.87
CA SER A 275 16.71 6.53 9.88
C SER A 275 16.62 5.44 10.95
N ASP A 276 16.92 5.82 12.20
CA ASP A 276 16.81 4.97 13.39
C ASP A 276 15.41 5.13 14.00
N VAL A 277 14.48 4.31 13.52
CA VAL A 277 13.05 4.45 13.76
C VAL A 277 12.60 3.64 14.97
N THR A 278 11.78 4.26 15.81
CA THR A 278 11.04 3.56 16.88
C THR A 278 9.57 3.97 16.85
N TRP A 279 8.68 2.98 16.85
CA TRP A 279 7.26 3.17 17.08
C TRP A 279 6.90 2.72 18.49
N THR A 280 6.20 3.56 19.24
CA THR A 280 5.82 3.30 20.64
C THR A 280 4.31 3.39 20.79
N TRP A 281 3.70 2.37 21.38
CA TRP A 281 2.26 2.35 21.65
C TRP A 281 1.86 3.42 22.66
N SER A 282 0.86 4.20 22.32
CA SER A 282 0.22 5.21 23.19
C SER A 282 -1.21 4.77 23.51
N PRO A 283 -1.47 4.23 24.70
CA PRO A 283 -2.85 3.83 25.09
C PRO A 283 -3.83 5.00 25.12
N SER A 284 -3.35 6.22 25.38
CA SER A 284 -4.19 7.43 25.45
C SER A 284 -4.74 7.87 24.10
N THR A 285 -3.99 7.64 23.02
CA THR A 285 -4.42 7.95 21.64
C THR A 285 -4.92 6.71 20.89
N GLY A 286 -4.58 5.52 21.36
CA GLY A 286 -4.85 4.26 20.66
C GLY A 286 -4.08 4.14 19.35
N THR A 287 -2.87 4.71 19.28
CA THR A 287 -1.98 4.71 18.11
C THR A 287 -0.53 4.45 18.52
N TYR A 288 0.29 4.09 17.55
CA TYR A 288 1.75 4.07 17.68
C TYR A 288 2.30 5.45 17.31
N LEU A 289 3.22 5.97 18.12
CA LEU A 289 3.90 7.27 17.94
C LEU A 289 5.32 7.03 17.45
N ARG A 290 5.71 7.74 16.39
CA ARG A 290 6.99 7.57 15.72
C ARG A 290 8.06 8.49 16.30
N SER A 291 9.28 7.98 16.40
CA SER A 291 10.48 8.75 16.79
C SER A 291 11.71 8.30 16.00
N TYR A 292 12.70 9.20 15.89
CA TYR A 292 14.03 8.94 15.34
C TYR A 292 15.08 9.04 16.46
N ALA A 293 15.82 7.97 16.72
CA ALA A 293 16.83 7.91 17.77
C ALA A 293 16.31 8.51 19.11
N GLY A 294 15.07 8.18 19.46
CA GLY A 294 14.40 8.66 20.68
C GLY A 294 13.80 10.07 20.60
N THR A 295 14.05 10.83 19.52
CA THR A 295 13.43 12.16 19.31
C THR A 295 12.08 11.99 18.61
N PRO A 296 10.97 12.59 19.14
CA PRO A 296 9.68 12.51 18.48
C PRO A 296 9.72 13.02 17.02
N ASP A 297 9.18 12.23 16.09
CA ASP A 297 8.97 12.64 14.70
C ASP A 297 7.75 13.56 14.64
N THR A 298 7.99 14.86 14.51
CA THR A 298 6.93 15.89 14.52
C THR A 298 6.54 16.30 13.11
N LEU A 299 5.28 16.67 12.92
CA LEU A 299 4.79 17.17 11.65
C LEU A 299 4.87 18.69 11.57
N LEU A 300 5.04 19.23 10.36
CA LEU A 300 5.04 20.66 10.08
C LEU A 300 3.74 21.36 10.55
N THR A 301 2.63 20.64 10.50
CA THR A 301 1.32 21.11 10.96
C THR A 301 1.08 20.93 12.47
N GLY A 302 2.10 20.46 13.19
CA GLY A 302 2.04 20.15 14.61
C GLY A 302 1.62 18.71 14.92
N GLY A 303 1.94 18.25 16.11
CA GLY A 303 1.72 16.88 16.57
C GLY A 303 2.85 15.94 16.15
N GLN A 304 2.81 14.71 16.68
CA GLN A 304 3.75 13.65 16.38
C GLN A 304 3.17 12.73 15.29
N THR A 305 4.03 12.19 14.42
CA THR A 305 3.67 11.17 13.46
C THR A 305 3.11 9.93 14.17
N ALA A 306 1.92 9.50 13.75
CA ALA A 306 1.17 8.45 14.40
C ALA A 306 0.52 7.49 13.40
N ALA A 307 0.46 6.21 13.77
CA ALA A 307 -0.20 5.16 12.98
C ALA A 307 -1.10 4.29 13.85
N LYS A 308 -2.24 3.85 13.30
CA LYS A 308 -3.12 2.88 13.95
C LYS A 308 -2.53 1.47 13.86
N ASN A 309 -1.90 1.16 12.73
CA ASN A 309 -1.20 -0.09 12.51
C ASN A 309 0.24 0.20 12.05
N VAL A 310 1.20 -0.57 12.55
CA VAL A 310 2.57 -0.61 12.03
C VAL A 310 2.86 -2.02 11.55
N VAL A 311 3.19 -2.17 10.28
CA VAL A 311 3.41 -3.44 9.62
C VAL A 311 4.87 -3.49 9.17
N VAL A 312 5.66 -4.35 9.76
CA VAL A 312 7.08 -4.51 9.45
C VAL A 312 7.26 -5.71 8.54
N LEU A 313 7.61 -5.45 7.28
CA LEU A 313 7.87 -6.48 6.27
C LEU A 313 9.39 -6.62 6.09
N THR A 314 9.95 -7.79 6.41
CA THR A 314 11.33 -8.08 6.01
C THR A 314 11.35 -8.42 4.53
N VAL A 315 12.08 -7.61 3.74
CA VAL A 315 12.14 -7.71 2.29
C VAL A 315 13.57 -7.95 1.81
N GLN A 316 13.70 -8.60 0.64
CA GLN A 316 15.00 -8.70 -0.02
C GLN A 316 15.32 -7.39 -0.71
N THR A 317 16.55 -6.92 -0.53
CA THR A 317 17.08 -5.72 -1.19
C THR A 317 18.41 -6.03 -1.86
N ALA A 318 18.73 -5.28 -2.90
CA ALA A 318 20.02 -5.31 -3.57
C ALA A 318 20.35 -3.91 -4.11
N TYR A 319 21.63 -3.61 -4.32
CA TYR A 319 22.01 -2.45 -5.10
C TYR A 319 21.97 -2.82 -6.59
N GLY A 320 21.35 -1.98 -7.39
CA GLY A 320 21.29 -2.14 -8.83
C GLY A 320 22.41 -1.42 -9.54
N SER A 321 22.27 -1.27 -10.86
CA SER A 321 23.31 -0.69 -11.72
C SER A 321 23.12 0.82 -11.98
N TRP A 322 21.97 1.38 -11.66
CA TRP A 322 21.67 2.79 -11.92
C TRP A 322 22.22 3.67 -10.80
N VAL A 323 22.72 4.83 -11.19
CA VAL A 323 23.20 5.85 -10.25
C VAL A 323 22.09 6.89 -10.05
N GLU A 324 21.69 7.09 -8.81
CA GLU A 324 20.54 7.90 -8.42
C GLU A 324 20.89 9.36 -8.08
N ASN A 325 22.15 9.63 -7.78
CA ASN A 325 22.61 10.96 -7.37
C ASN A 325 24.04 11.25 -7.83
N GLU A 326 24.46 12.50 -7.72
CA GLU A 326 25.79 12.97 -8.13
C GLU A 326 26.92 12.38 -7.26
N GLU A 327 26.63 11.94 -6.05
CA GLU A 327 27.58 11.28 -5.14
C GLU A 327 27.81 9.82 -5.51
N GLY A 328 27.17 9.32 -6.56
CA GLY A 328 27.33 7.95 -7.07
C GLY A 328 26.55 6.89 -6.28
N GLY A 329 25.52 7.29 -5.56
CA GLY A 329 24.62 6.36 -4.86
C GLY A 329 23.83 5.52 -5.86
N HIS A 330 23.93 4.18 -5.74
CA HIS A 330 23.19 3.24 -6.57
C HIS A 330 21.75 3.09 -6.07
N GLU A 331 20.82 2.83 -7.00
CA GLU A 331 19.45 2.51 -6.66
C GLU A 331 19.37 1.31 -5.72
N VAL A 332 18.39 1.34 -4.83
CA VAL A 332 18.05 0.19 -3.98
C VAL A 332 16.86 -0.54 -4.61
N LEU A 333 17.12 -1.76 -5.06
CA LEU A 333 16.08 -2.66 -5.53
C LEU A 333 15.37 -3.27 -4.32
N VAL A 334 14.05 -3.12 -4.23
CA VAL A 334 13.23 -3.73 -3.19
C VAL A 334 12.33 -4.78 -3.82
N THR A 335 12.45 -6.02 -3.36
CA THR A 335 11.57 -7.10 -3.83
C THR A 335 10.23 -7.02 -3.13
N SER A 336 9.23 -6.52 -3.85
CA SER A 336 7.86 -6.30 -3.34
C SER A 336 6.87 -7.44 -3.64
N THR A 337 7.36 -8.57 -4.22
CA THR A 337 6.58 -9.81 -4.45
C THR A 337 7.29 -10.99 -3.81
N GLY A 338 6.59 -12.10 -3.63
CA GLY A 338 7.11 -13.28 -2.94
C GLY A 338 6.60 -13.38 -1.51
N THR A 339 7.48 -13.70 -0.57
CA THR A 339 7.12 -13.92 0.84
C THR A 339 8.30 -13.57 1.75
N GLY A 340 8.01 -13.19 2.98
CA GLY A 340 9.03 -12.90 3.98
C GLY A 340 8.48 -12.81 5.40
N PRO A 341 9.35 -12.70 6.41
CA PRO A 341 8.94 -12.48 7.81
C PRO A 341 8.13 -11.19 7.97
N LEU A 342 7.18 -11.22 8.90
CA LEU A 342 6.24 -10.16 9.20
C LEU A 342 6.10 -9.94 10.69
N VAL A 343 6.00 -8.67 11.10
CA VAL A 343 5.47 -8.28 12.41
C VAL A 343 4.39 -7.23 12.18
N VAL A 344 3.19 -7.46 12.72
CA VAL A 344 2.10 -6.48 12.72
C VAL A 344 1.88 -5.99 14.15
N LEU A 345 1.97 -4.68 14.34
CA LEU A 345 1.64 -4.01 15.59
C LEU A 345 0.30 -3.29 15.42
N ARG A 346 -0.66 -3.62 16.28
CA ARG A 346 -1.98 -3.00 16.35
C ARG A 346 -2.53 -3.07 17.78
N ASP A 347 -3.23 -2.03 18.23
CA ASP A 347 -3.92 -2.02 19.55
C ASP A 347 -3.02 -2.45 20.74
N GLY A 348 -1.72 -2.14 20.67
CA GLY A 348 -0.74 -2.50 21.69
C GLY A 348 -0.34 -3.99 21.71
N VAL A 349 -0.68 -4.77 20.66
CA VAL A 349 -0.23 -6.15 20.49
C VAL A 349 0.72 -6.27 19.30
N ALA A 350 1.66 -7.21 19.38
CA ALA A 350 2.53 -7.62 18.27
C ALA A 350 2.14 -9.02 17.83
N ILE A 351 1.97 -9.19 16.51
CA ILE A 351 1.59 -10.44 15.86
C ILE A 351 2.68 -10.77 14.85
N THR A 352 3.37 -11.90 15.08
CA THR A 352 4.40 -12.38 14.14
C THR A 352 3.79 -13.30 13.09
N GLY A 353 4.38 -13.32 11.91
CA GLY A 353 3.87 -14.14 10.82
C GLY A 353 4.69 -14.01 9.55
N THR A 354 4.01 -14.13 8.43
CA THR A 354 4.57 -14.09 7.07
C THR A 354 3.73 -13.18 6.19
N TRP A 355 4.37 -12.29 5.46
CA TRP A 355 3.73 -11.60 4.34
C TRP A 355 3.88 -12.41 3.06
N SER A 356 2.92 -12.28 2.15
CA SER A 356 2.97 -12.90 0.81
C SER A 356 2.31 -12.01 -0.21
N ARG A 357 2.94 -11.88 -1.40
CA ARG A 357 2.41 -11.16 -2.55
C ARG A 357 2.76 -11.89 -3.82
N THR A 358 1.77 -12.40 -4.55
CA THR A 358 1.95 -13.31 -5.69
C THR A 358 2.29 -12.62 -7.00
N SER A 359 1.94 -11.33 -7.14
CA SER A 359 2.26 -10.50 -8.31
C SER A 359 2.23 -9.02 -7.93
N LEU A 360 2.74 -8.14 -8.79
CA LEU A 360 2.74 -6.68 -8.54
C LEU A 360 1.32 -6.09 -8.41
N THR A 361 0.31 -6.69 -9.04
CA THR A 361 -1.08 -6.23 -8.96
C THR A 361 -1.90 -6.93 -7.87
N ALA A 362 -1.38 -8.00 -7.27
CA ALA A 362 -2.02 -8.65 -6.14
C ALA A 362 -1.81 -7.84 -4.85
N PRO A 363 -2.79 -7.78 -3.94
CA PRO A 363 -2.59 -7.22 -2.62
C PRO A 363 -1.61 -8.05 -1.81
N THR A 364 -0.88 -7.41 -0.91
CA THR A 364 -0.05 -8.09 0.08
C THR A 364 -0.96 -8.74 1.13
N THR A 365 -0.73 -10.01 1.45
CA THR A 365 -1.47 -10.76 2.45
C THR A 365 -0.62 -11.01 3.69
N PHE A 366 -1.24 -11.01 4.86
CA PHE A 366 -0.61 -11.20 6.16
C PHE A 366 -1.17 -12.44 6.84
N THR A 367 -0.29 -13.37 7.19
CA THR A 367 -0.67 -14.65 7.82
C THR A 367 0.12 -14.83 9.11
N ALA A 368 -0.55 -15.06 10.22
CA ALA A 368 0.10 -15.33 11.52
C ALA A 368 0.82 -16.68 11.53
N THR A 369 1.69 -16.88 12.51
CA THR A 369 2.50 -18.11 12.64
C THR A 369 1.65 -19.38 12.76
N ASP A 370 0.40 -19.25 13.26
CA ASP A 370 -0.57 -20.36 13.37
C ASP A 370 -1.37 -20.60 12.07
N GLY A 371 -1.10 -19.84 11.01
CA GLY A 371 -1.78 -19.94 9.71
C GLY A 371 -3.05 -19.09 9.58
N THR A 372 -3.45 -18.35 10.61
CA THR A 372 -4.64 -17.49 10.54
C THR A 372 -4.34 -16.17 9.82
N PRO A 373 -5.30 -15.61 9.04
CA PRO A 373 -5.14 -14.29 8.45
C PRO A 373 -5.02 -13.21 9.53
N ILE A 374 -4.07 -12.28 9.36
CA ILE A 374 -3.95 -11.11 10.24
C ILE A 374 -4.81 -9.98 9.68
N THR A 375 -5.76 -9.50 10.48
CA THR A 375 -6.55 -8.32 10.18
C THR A 375 -5.94 -7.08 10.82
N LEU A 376 -6.05 -5.92 10.17
CA LEU A 376 -5.64 -4.63 10.71
C LEU A 376 -6.76 -3.96 11.48
N SER A 377 -6.43 -3.04 12.40
CA SER A 377 -7.42 -2.14 13.02
C SER A 377 -7.90 -1.11 12.01
N PRO A 378 -9.19 -0.77 11.99
CA PRO A 378 -9.64 0.37 11.20
C PRO A 378 -8.87 1.64 11.55
N GLY A 379 -8.21 2.23 10.55
CA GLY A 379 -7.32 3.39 10.69
C GLY A 379 -6.19 3.36 9.67
N ASN A 380 -5.28 4.33 9.77
CA ASN A 380 -4.11 4.42 8.91
C ASN A 380 -3.10 3.30 9.21
N THR A 381 -2.38 2.90 8.17
CA THR A 381 -1.35 1.85 8.25
C THR A 381 0.00 2.39 7.78
N TRP A 382 1.04 2.05 8.53
CA TRP A 382 2.41 2.30 8.13
C TRP A 382 3.10 0.97 7.82
N GLU A 383 3.59 0.79 6.58
CA GLU A 383 4.35 -0.39 6.14
C GLU A 383 5.84 -0.05 6.08
N GLU A 384 6.63 -0.70 6.92
CA GLU A 384 8.08 -0.60 6.99
C GLU A 384 8.70 -1.69 6.14
N LEU A 385 9.30 -1.35 5.00
CA LEU A 385 9.98 -2.28 4.10
C LEU A 385 11.44 -2.48 4.55
N VAL A 386 11.65 -3.36 5.49
CA VAL A 386 12.93 -3.53 6.18
C VAL A 386 13.82 -4.51 5.44
N PRO A 387 15.04 -4.11 5.00
CA PRO A 387 16.00 -5.00 4.37
C PRO A 387 16.31 -6.24 5.21
N ALA A 388 16.35 -7.40 4.58
CA ALA A 388 16.82 -8.62 5.23
C ALA A 388 18.25 -8.43 5.77
N GLY A 389 18.47 -8.77 7.04
CA GLY A 389 19.73 -8.52 7.73
C GLY A 389 19.67 -7.38 8.75
N ILE A 390 18.67 -6.49 8.68
CA ILE A 390 18.40 -5.55 9.76
C ILE A 390 17.63 -6.27 10.89
N THR A 391 18.13 -6.15 12.12
CA THR A 391 17.47 -6.74 13.29
C THR A 391 16.38 -5.82 13.81
N VAL A 392 15.13 -6.24 13.66
CA VAL A 392 13.97 -5.56 14.23
C VAL A 392 13.74 -6.07 15.65
N THR A 393 13.52 -5.16 16.59
CA THR A 393 13.30 -5.49 17.99
C THR A 393 11.93 -5.02 18.46
N THR A 394 11.08 -5.94 18.92
CA THR A 394 9.81 -5.61 19.58
C THR A 394 9.99 -5.66 21.11
N THR A 395 9.40 -4.69 21.81
CA THR A 395 9.44 -4.62 23.27
C THR A 395 8.00 -4.54 23.81
N PRO A 396 7.61 -5.41 24.76
CA PRO A 396 6.31 -5.31 25.40
C PRO A 396 6.12 -3.98 26.13
N SER A 397 4.87 -3.54 26.28
CA SER A 397 4.53 -2.41 27.15
C SER A 397 4.92 -2.73 28.60
N ALA A 398 5.44 -1.74 29.31
CA ALA A 398 5.61 -1.88 30.75
C ALA A 398 4.25 -2.21 31.40
N PRO A 399 4.19 -3.12 32.40
CA PRO A 399 2.97 -3.32 33.16
C PRO A 399 2.49 -1.99 33.76
N PRO A 400 1.18 -1.75 33.85
CA PRO A 400 0.68 -0.55 34.49
C PRO A 400 1.26 -0.46 35.91
N ALA A 401 1.74 0.73 36.29
CA ALA A 401 2.29 0.98 37.61
C ALA A 401 1.24 0.60 38.68
N GLY A 402 1.49 -0.45 39.45
CA GLY A 402 0.58 -0.97 40.46
C GLY A 402 0.03 -2.38 40.22
N ALA A 403 0.32 -3.02 39.10
CA ALA A 403 0.03 -4.44 38.93
C ALA A 403 1.00 -5.28 39.78
N ALA A 404 0.52 -5.87 40.87
CA ALA A 404 1.29 -6.79 41.67
C ALA A 404 1.72 -7.99 40.81
N PRO A 405 2.95 -8.54 40.97
CA PRO A 405 3.38 -9.72 40.24
C PRO A 405 2.45 -10.89 40.58
N THR A 406 1.82 -11.46 39.60
CA THR A 406 1.05 -12.72 39.74
C THR A 406 2.07 -13.84 39.97
N THR A 407 2.31 -14.16 41.23
CA THR A 407 3.07 -15.34 41.58
C THR A 407 2.22 -16.55 41.19
N THR A 408 2.55 -17.21 40.07
CA THR A 408 2.05 -18.53 39.77
C THR A 408 2.67 -19.48 40.81
N ALA A 409 1.89 -19.89 41.80
CA ALA A 409 2.29 -20.95 42.71
C ALA A 409 2.40 -22.24 41.89
N ALA A 410 3.62 -22.78 41.81
CA ALA A 410 3.84 -24.12 41.31
C ALA A 410 3.21 -25.10 42.33
N GLY A 411 2.16 -25.82 41.89
CA GLY A 411 1.58 -26.96 42.59
C GLY A 411 2.16 -28.23 42.00
#